data_ce5428a08dc6bcb59088ccf594b21d71
#
_entry.id   ce5428a08dc6bcb59088ccf594b21d71
#
_cell.length_a   1.000
_cell.length_b   1.000
_cell.length_c   1.000
_cell.angle_alpha   90.00
_cell.angle_beta   90.00
_cell.angle_gamma   90.00
#
_symmetry.space_group_name_H-M   'P 1'
#
loop_
_entity.id
_entity.type
_entity.pdbx_description
1 polymer ?
#
loop_
_entity_poly.entity_id
_entity_poly.type
_entity_poly.pdbx_seq_one_letter_code
_entity_poly.pdbx_strand_id
1 'polypeptide(L)'
;KGSMLTKMPGDLWQKFANLRLLYAYMWAHPGKKLLFMGQEWAPWREWGEGRELDWWLLQHAPHKGMQGLVRELNRLHRSLPALHARDCEPEGFRWIDADDAERSVFSWLRFRAKDDAPVAVATNFTPVARPGYRIGLPKAGRWQVLLDTSATRYGGSGPDTPATVTAESRPLH
;
A
#
# COMPACT_ATOMS: atom_id res chain seq x y z
N LYS A 1 -5.35 -16.46 -19.78
CA LYS A 1 -4.54 -15.63 -18.87
C LYS A 1 -5.35 -14.39 -18.51
N GLY A 2 -5.28 -13.93 -17.28
CA GLY A 2 -6.03 -12.76 -16.80
C GLY A 2 -5.11 -11.61 -16.39
N SER A 3 -5.66 -10.39 -16.38
CA SER A 3 -4.97 -9.22 -15.83
C SER A 3 -4.78 -9.35 -14.32
N MET A 4 -3.98 -8.45 -13.73
CA MET A 4 -3.81 -8.41 -12.27
C MET A 4 -5.16 -8.21 -11.55
N LEU A 5 -6.02 -7.32 -12.05
CA LEU A 5 -7.34 -7.09 -11.47
C LEU A 5 -8.23 -8.35 -11.48
N THR A 6 -8.27 -9.06 -12.62
CA THR A 6 -9.15 -10.24 -12.73
C THR A 6 -8.67 -11.45 -11.91
N LYS A 7 -7.40 -11.47 -11.53
CA LYS A 7 -6.85 -12.48 -10.61
C LYS A 7 -7.18 -12.24 -9.15
N MET A 8 -7.60 -11.01 -8.79
CA MET A 8 -7.99 -10.71 -7.41
C MET A 8 -9.29 -11.42 -7.06
N PRO A 9 -9.42 -11.96 -5.83
CA PRO A 9 -10.64 -12.62 -5.36
C PRO A 9 -11.76 -11.62 -5.09
N GLY A 10 -12.98 -12.14 -4.97
CA GLY A 10 -14.15 -11.41 -4.54
C GLY A 10 -14.92 -10.70 -5.65
N ASP A 11 -15.85 -9.84 -5.23
CA ASP A 11 -16.63 -8.98 -6.10
C ASP A 11 -15.80 -7.83 -6.72
N LEU A 12 -16.42 -6.98 -7.50
CA LEU A 12 -15.75 -5.87 -8.16
C LEU A 12 -15.04 -4.94 -7.17
N TRP A 13 -15.71 -4.55 -6.09
CA TRP A 13 -15.14 -3.67 -5.09
C TRP A 13 -13.95 -4.32 -4.39
N GLN A 14 -14.09 -5.60 -4.01
CA GLN A 14 -13.05 -6.39 -3.36
C GLN A 14 -11.83 -6.58 -4.27
N LYS A 15 -12.02 -6.81 -5.57
CA LYS A 15 -10.91 -6.90 -6.54
C LYS A 15 -10.08 -5.63 -6.56
N PHE A 16 -10.71 -4.47 -6.62
CA PHE A 16 -9.99 -3.19 -6.54
C PHE A 16 -9.33 -2.97 -5.18
N ALA A 17 -9.99 -3.34 -4.08
CA ALA A 17 -9.41 -3.24 -2.74
C ALA A 17 -8.15 -4.10 -2.60
N ASN A 18 -8.20 -5.35 -3.04
CA ASN A 18 -7.05 -6.26 -3.04
C ASN A 18 -5.91 -5.74 -3.93
N LEU A 19 -6.24 -5.19 -5.10
CA LEU A 19 -5.21 -4.67 -6.00
C LEU A 19 -4.56 -3.40 -5.44
N ARG A 20 -5.32 -2.51 -4.79
CA ARG A 20 -4.77 -1.35 -4.06
C ARG A 20 -3.79 -1.79 -2.96
N LEU A 21 -4.19 -2.79 -2.18
CA LEU A 21 -3.33 -3.36 -1.14
C LEU A 21 -2.04 -3.95 -1.73
N LEU A 22 -2.15 -4.76 -2.78
CA LEU A 22 -1.00 -5.36 -3.46
C LEU A 22 -0.01 -4.30 -3.94
N TYR A 23 -0.49 -3.23 -4.58
CA TYR A 23 0.39 -2.17 -5.08
C TYR A 23 1.04 -1.40 -3.94
N ALA A 24 0.28 -1.03 -2.91
CA ALA A 24 0.85 -0.37 -1.73
C ALA A 24 1.89 -1.26 -1.04
N TYR A 25 1.61 -2.55 -0.88
CA TYR A 25 2.58 -3.52 -0.37
C TYR A 25 3.85 -3.55 -1.21
N MET A 26 3.72 -3.67 -2.54
CA MET A 26 4.87 -3.71 -3.44
C MET A 26 5.74 -2.43 -3.35
N TRP A 27 5.11 -1.24 -3.25
CA TRP A 27 5.84 0.02 -3.11
C TRP A 27 6.52 0.18 -1.76
N ALA A 28 5.91 -0.31 -0.69
CA ALA A 28 6.43 -0.19 0.66
C ALA A 28 7.43 -1.29 1.03
N HIS A 29 7.40 -2.45 0.37
CA HIS A 29 8.35 -3.54 0.59
C HIS A 29 9.68 -3.28 -0.15
N PRO A 30 10.84 -3.76 0.35
CA PRO A 30 12.11 -3.69 -0.38
C PRO A 30 12.06 -4.28 -1.78
N GLY A 31 12.87 -3.78 -2.68
CA GLY A 31 13.03 -4.29 -4.04
C GLY A 31 12.49 -3.36 -5.13
N LYS A 32 12.74 -3.72 -6.39
CA LYS A 32 12.33 -2.94 -7.55
C LYS A 32 10.81 -3.00 -7.76
N LYS A 33 10.24 -1.88 -8.17
CA LYS A 33 8.81 -1.75 -8.46
C LYS A 33 8.59 -2.00 -9.95
N LEU A 34 7.61 -2.85 -10.27
CA LEU A 34 7.31 -3.19 -11.66
C LEU A 34 5.80 -3.22 -11.89
N LEU A 35 5.33 -2.35 -12.75
CA LEU A 35 4.04 -2.44 -13.43
C LEU A 35 4.28 -2.51 -14.93
N PHE A 36 3.36 -3.11 -15.67
CA PHE A 36 3.51 -3.34 -17.08
C PHE A 36 2.23 -3.03 -17.86
N MET A 37 2.35 -2.30 -18.98
CA MET A 37 1.33 -2.12 -20.00
C MET A 37 -0.06 -1.77 -19.46
N GLY A 38 -0.16 -0.64 -18.75
CA GLY A 38 -1.43 -0.10 -18.27
C GLY A 38 -1.90 -0.65 -16.93
N GLN A 39 -1.13 -1.47 -16.25
CA GLN A 39 -1.53 -2.02 -14.94
C GLN A 39 -1.78 -0.94 -13.88
N GLU A 40 -1.25 0.27 -14.05
CA GLU A 40 -1.45 1.42 -13.18
C GLU A 40 -2.90 1.90 -13.08
N TRP A 41 -3.78 1.55 -14.02
CA TRP A 41 -5.23 1.79 -13.91
C TRP A 41 -6.07 0.52 -13.91
N ALA A 42 -5.44 -0.64 -13.65
CA ALA A 42 -6.13 -1.92 -13.44
C ALA A 42 -6.99 -2.39 -14.64
N PRO A 43 -6.43 -2.63 -15.83
CA PRO A 43 -7.20 -3.09 -16.98
C PRO A 43 -7.86 -4.44 -16.70
N TRP A 44 -9.03 -4.68 -17.34
CA TRP A 44 -9.71 -5.96 -17.26
C TRP A 44 -9.01 -7.06 -18.05
N ARG A 45 -8.48 -6.67 -19.21
CA ARG A 45 -7.85 -7.60 -20.13
C ARG A 45 -6.35 -7.70 -19.86
N GLU A 46 -5.78 -8.86 -20.11
CA GLU A 46 -4.35 -9.03 -20.24
C GLU A 46 -3.87 -8.14 -21.42
N TRP A 47 -2.68 -7.61 -21.32
CA TRP A 47 -2.08 -6.87 -22.44
C TRP A 47 -1.87 -7.76 -23.66
N GLY A 48 -1.74 -7.16 -24.83
CA GLY A 48 -1.47 -7.87 -26.06
C GLY A 48 -0.84 -6.94 -27.09
N GLU A 49 0.13 -7.44 -27.82
CA GLU A 49 0.92 -6.67 -28.81
C GLU A 49 0.05 -6.09 -29.94
N GLY A 50 -0.98 -6.82 -30.34
CA GLY A 50 -1.85 -6.46 -31.46
C GLY A 50 -2.97 -5.47 -31.14
N ARG A 51 -2.94 -4.80 -29.98
CA ARG A 51 -4.02 -3.89 -29.58
C ARG A 51 -3.53 -2.75 -28.70
N GLU A 52 -4.26 -1.65 -28.76
CA GLU A 52 -4.07 -0.50 -27.90
C GLU A 52 -4.50 -0.81 -26.45
N LEU A 53 -3.93 -0.07 -25.48
CA LEU A 53 -4.34 -0.10 -24.10
C LEU A 53 -5.75 0.47 -23.91
N ASP A 54 -6.47 -0.03 -22.93
CA ASP A 54 -7.85 0.34 -22.65
C ASP A 54 -7.94 1.72 -21.93
N TRP A 55 -7.50 2.79 -22.56
CA TRP A 55 -7.51 4.17 -22.03
C TRP A 55 -8.89 4.65 -21.62
N TRP A 56 -9.95 4.16 -22.27
CA TRP A 56 -11.33 4.49 -21.97
C TRP A 56 -11.73 4.11 -20.54
N LEU A 57 -11.05 3.16 -19.89
CA LEU A 57 -11.28 2.76 -18.52
C LEU A 57 -11.08 3.93 -17.52
N LEU A 58 -10.24 4.90 -17.86
CA LEU A 58 -10.01 6.08 -17.02
C LEU A 58 -11.22 7.01 -16.88
N GLN A 59 -12.28 6.79 -17.66
CA GLN A 59 -13.57 7.46 -17.50
C GLN A 59 -14.35 6.89 -16.30
N HIS A 60 -14.00 5.70 -15.80
CA HIS A 60 -14.64 5.04 -14.68
C HIS A 60 -13.89 5.29 -13.37
N ALA A 61 -14.64 5.66 -12.33
CA ALA A 61 -14.09 6.05 -11.03
C ALA A 61 -13.12 5.03 -10.39
N PRO A 62 -13.37 3.70 -10.39
CA PRO A 62 -12.44 2.74 -9.80
C PRO A 62 -11.07 2.71 -10.48
N HIS A 63 -11.03 2.78 -11.81
CA HIS A 63 -9.80 2.79 -12.60
C HIS A 63 -9.03 4.10 -12.44
N LYS A 64 -9.75 5.23 -12.42
CA LYS A 64 -9.17 6.55 -12.14
C LYS A 64 -8.61 6.63 -10.72
N GLY A 65 -9.31 6.04 -9.75
CA GLY A 65 -8.85 5.93 -8.36
C GLY A 65 -7.55 5.13 -8.25
N MET A 66 -7.46 4.00 -8.96
CA MET A 66 -6.26 3.18 -9.02
C MET A 66 -5.07 3.94 -9.61
N GLN A 67 -5.26 4.64 -10.73
CA GLN A 67 -4.21 5.49 -11.31
C GLN A 67 -3.77 6.58 -10.34
N GLY A 68 -4.72 7.18 -9.62
CA GLY A 68 -4.44 8.16 -8.56
C GLY A 68 -3.58 7.58 -7.44
N LEU A 69 -3.88 6.36 -7.01
CA LEU A 69 -3.07 5.64 -6.02
C LEU A 69 -1.64 5.40 -6.51
N VAL A 70 -1.48 4.88 -7.72
CA VAL A 70 -0.12 4.61 -8.28
C VAL A 70 0.68 5.91 -8.42
N ARG A 71 0.05 7.00 -8.83
CA ARG A 71 0.69 8.32 -8.87
C ARG A 71 1.19 8.74 -7.48
N GLU A 72 0.38 8.55 -6.44
CA GLU A 72 0.76 8.89 -5.07
C GLU A 72 1.86 7.97 -4.55
N LEU A 73 1.78 6.67 -4.80
CA LEU A 73 2.84 5.71 -4.47
C LEU A 73 4.18 6.09 -5.10
N ASN A 74 4.18 6.48 -6.38
CA ASN A 74 5.37 6.95 -7.07
C ASN A 74 5.91 8.26 -6.46
N ARG A 75 5.02 9.18 -6.07
CA ARG A 75 5.42 10.42 -5.40
C ARG A 75 6.09 10.13 -4.06
N LEU A 76 5.47 9.31 -3.22
CA LEU A 76 6.00 8.90 -1.92
C LEU A 76 7.34 8.17 -2.08
N HIS A 77 7.43 7.23 -2.99
CA HIS A 77 8.67 6.49 -3.24
C HIS A 77 9.84 7.42 -3.60
N ARG A 78 9.60 8.44 -4.43
CA ARG A 78 10.64 9.40 -4.81
C ARG A 78 10.99 10.38 -3.68
N SER A 79 9.99 10.80 -2.89
CA SER A 79 10.18 11.80 -1.84
C SER A 79 10.67 11.26 -0.51
N LEU A 80 10.56 9.95 -0.27
CA LEU A 80 10.91 9.28 0.98
C LEU A 80 12.07 8.30 0.77
N PRO A 81 13.31 8.71 0.98
CA PRO A 81 14.48 7.83 0.80
C PRO A 81 14.40 6.53 1.61
N ALA A 82 13.68 6.51 2.73
CA ALA A 82 13.45 5.29 3.50
C ALA A 82 12.80 4.15 2.68
N LEU A 83 12.07 4.47 1.60
CA LEU A 83 11.40 3.47 0.76
C LEU A 83 12.31 2.86 -0.33
N HIS A 84 13.53 3.39 -0.54
CA HIS A 84 14.39 2.90 -1.62
C HIS A 84 15.90 2.93 -1.36
N ALA A 85 16.40 3.78 -0.43
CA ALA A 85 17.83 4.02 -0.28
C ALA A 85 18.61 2.77 0.16
N ARG A 86 17.95 1.86 0.90
CA ARG A 86 18.54 0.62 1.43
C ARG A 86 17.73 -0.63 1.06
N ASP A 87 17.29 -0.71 -0.18
CA ASP A 87 16.46 -1.83 -0.66
C ASP A 87 17.19 -3.18 -0.67
N CYS A 88 18.52 -3.16 -0.75
CA CYS A 88 19.35 -4.36 -0.78
C CYS A 88 20.13 -4.59 0.53
N GLU A 89 19.82 -3.84 1.58
CA GLU A 89 20.51 -3.90 2.86
C GLU A 89 19.56 -4.31 3.98
N PRO A 90 19.93 -5.24 4.87
CA PRO A 90 19.09 -5.68 6.00
C PRO A 90 18.65 -4.52 6.90
N GLU A 91 19.50 -3.51 7.07
CA GLU A 91 19.21 -2.33 7.90
C GLU A 91 18.12 -1.42 7.33
N GLY A 92 17.76 -1.59 6.06
CA GLY A 92 16.68 -0.86 5.39
C GLY A 92 15.28 -1.36 5.75
N PHE A 93 15.18 -2.51 6.44
CA PHE A 93 13.90 -3.16 6.72
C PHE A 93 13.89 -3.82 8.11
N ARG A 94 12.76 -3.72 8.81
CA ARG A 94 12.53 -4.46 10.06
C ARG A 94 11.05 -4.74 10.25
N TRP A 95 10.70 -5.97 10.54
CA TRP A 95 9.35 -6.31 10.98
C TRP A 95 9.01 -5.61 12.30
N ILE A 96 7.79 -5.08 12.40
CA ILE A 96 7.16 -4.75 13.68
C ILE A 96 6.45 -6.01 14.17
N ASP A 97 5.58 -6.58 13.32
CA ASP A 97 4.88 -7.83 13.56
C ASP A 97 4.64 -8.53 12.22
N ALA A 98 5.09 -9.79 12.12
CA ALA A 98 4.87 -10.65 10.96
C ALA A 98 4.01 -11.86 11.31
N ASP A 99 3.61 -12.03 12.57
CA ASP A 99 3.06 -13.28 13.11
C ASP A 99 1.57 -13.20 13.46
N ASP A 100 0.89 -12.06 13.24
CA ASP A 100 -0.54 -11.94 13.47
C ASP A 100 -1.37 -12.65 12.39
N ALA A 101 -1.19 -13.98 12.33
CA ALA A 101 -1.88 -14.83 11.37
C ALA A 101 -3.41 -14.85 11.59
N GLU A 102 -3.86 -14.74 12.83
CA GLU A 102 -5.29 -14.72 13.17
C GLU A 102 -6.04 -13.55 12.52
N ARG A 103 -5.38 -12.39 12.46
CA ARG A 103 -5.96 -11.18 11.84
C ARG A 103 -5.47 -10.92 10.44
N SER A 104 -4.46 -11.69 9.99
CA SER A 104 -3.78 -11.51 8.69
C SER A 104 -3.30 -10.06 8.49
N VAL A 105 -2.69 -9.50 9.54
CA VAL A 105 -2.08 -8.17 9.54
C VAL A 105 -0.58 -8.31 9.61
N PHE A 106 0.11 -7.58 8.72
CA PHE A 106 1.55 -7.45 8.75
C PHE A 106 1.95 -6.00 8.98
N SER A 107 3.00 -5.79 9.75
CA SER A 107 3.55 -4.44 9.94
C SER A 107 5.07 -4.44 9.97
N TRP A 108 5.67 -3.39 9.40
CA TRP A 108 7.12 -3.25 9.29
C TRP A 108 7.56 -1.81 9.23
N LEU A 109 8.86 -1.61 9.36
CA LEU A 109 9.55 -0.34 9.24
C LEU A 109 10.48 -0.33 8.04
N ARG A 110 10.58 0.82 7.40
CA ARG A 110 11.58 1.13 6.37
C ARG A 110 12.49 2.26 6.85
N PHE A 111 13.79 2.14 6.57
CA PHE A 111 14.81 3.08 7.04
C PHE A 111 15.69 3.56 5.89
N ARG A 112 16.05 4.85 5.91
CA ARG A 112 17.17 5.40 5.12
C ARG A 112 18.48 5.23 5.87
N ALA A 113 18.52 5.58 7.16
CA ALA A 113 19.64 5.45 8.06
C ALA A 113 19.15 5.15 9.47
N LYS A 114 20.06 4.71 10.35
CA LYS A 114 19.73 4.23 11.70
C LYS A 114 18.99 5.27 12.55
N ASP A 115 19.38 6.55 12.43
CA ASP A 115 18.86 7.64 13.28
C ASP A 115 17.76 8.46 12.61
N ASP A 116 17.44 8.15 11.36
CA ASP A 116 16.37 8.83 10.63
C ASP A 116 14.99 8.40 11.12
N ALA A 117 14.00 9.24 10.87
CA ALA A 117 12.60 8.89 11.06
C ALA A 117 12.21 7.78 10.06
N PRO A 118 11.77 6.60 10.53
CA PRO A 118 11.36 5.52 9.65
C PRO A 118 9.99 5.78 9.05
N VAL A 119 9.69 5.05 7.97
CA VAL A 119 8.33 4.85 7.47
C VAL A 119 7.78 3.57 8.09
N ALA A 120 6.67 3.69 8.81
CA ALA A 120 5.93 2.54 9.34
C ALA A 120 4.82 2.14 8.36
N VAL A 121 4.65 0.86 8.15
CA VAL A 121 3.64 0.28 7.25
C VAL A 121 2.84 -0.75 8.01
N ALA A 122 1.51 -0.71 7.86
CA ALA A 122 0.61 -1.74 8.34
C ALA A 122 -0.34 -2.16 7.22
N THR A 123 -0.56 -3.47 7.07
CA THR A 123 -1.39 -4.03 5.99
C THR A 123 -2.39 -5.02 6.57
N ASN A 124 -3.65 -4.90 6.18
CA ASN A 124 -4.71 -5.84 6.53
C ASN A 124 -5.11 -6.64 5.28
N PHE A 125 -4.82 -7.94 5.26
CA PHE A 125 -5.12 -8.83 4.15
C PHE A 125 -6.51 -9.47 4.23
N THR A 126 -7.39 -8.93 5.09
CA THR A 126 -8.78 -9.40 5.21
C THR A 126 -9.76 -8.30 4.84
N PRO A 127 -11.00 -8.65 4.42
CA PRO A 127 -12.07 -7.68 4.22
C PRO A 127 -12.67 -7.14 5.53
N VAL A 128 -12.19 -7.63 6.68
CA VAL A 128 -12.69 -7.25 7.99
C VAL A 128 -11.97 -6.01 8.49
N ALA A 129 -12.72 -4.94 8.75
CA ALA A 129 -12.16 -3.75 9.37
C ALA A 129 -11.65 -4.05 10.79
N ARG A 130 -10.50 -3.48 11.15
CA ARG A 130 -9.84 -3.67 12.45
C ARG A 130 -9.75 -2.35 13.21
N PRO A 131 -10.87 -1.78 13.68
CA PRO A 131 -10.84 -0.51 14.42
C PRO A 131 -10.00 -0.65 15.69
N GLY A 132 -9.21 0.39 15.99
CA GLY A 132 -8.35 0.38 17.17
C GLY A 132 -7.18 -0.60 17.11
N TYR A 133 -6.83 -1.15 15.92
CA TYR A 133 -5.67 -2.01 15.79
C TYR A 133 -4.39 -1.24 16.16
N ARG A 134 -3.56 -1.84 17.01
CA ARG A 134 -2.34 -1.22 17.54
C ARG A 134 -1.11 -1.88 16.97
N ILE A 135 -0.10 -1.07 16.62
CA ILE A 135 1.22 -1.52 16.19
C ILE A 135 2.29 -0.89 17.06
N GLY A 136 3.40 -1.59 17.28
CA GLY A 136 4.57 -1.06 17.95
C GLY A 136 5.32 -0.08 17.05
N LEU A 137 5.61 1.12 17.57
CA LEU A 137 6.42 2.12 16.86
C LEU A 137 7.69 2.42 17.65
N PRO A 138 8.82 2.73 16.97
CA PRO A 138 10.11 2.88 17.65
C PRO A 138 10.23 4.15 18.51
N LYS A 139 9.33 5.11 18.32
CA LYS A 139 9.33 6.38 19.07
C LYS A 139 7.89 6.78 19.38
N ALA A 140 7.69 7.22 20.63
CA ALA A 140 6.45 7.88 21.04
C ALA A 140 6.32 9.25 20.35
N GLY A 141 5.10 9.80 20.38
CA GLY A 141 4.80 11.11 19.82
C GLY A 141 3.97 11.05 18.55
N ARG A 142 3.95 12.15 17.81
CA ARG A 142 3.09 12.35 16.65
C ARG A 142 3.66 11.71 15.39
N TRP A 143 2.86 10.92 14.72
CA TRP A 143 3.16 10.30 13.42
C TRP A 143 2.18 10.82 12.37
N GLN A 144 2.70 11.14 11.19
CA GLN A 144 1.89 11.56 10.06
C GLN A 144 1.46 10.34 9.26
N VAL A 145 0.17 10.25 8.95
CA VAL A 145 -0.35 9.26 8.00
C VAL A 145 -0.12 9.76 6.57
N LEU A 146 0.66 9.03 5.81
CA LEU A 146 1.06 9.41 4.45
C LEU A 146 0.12 8.85 3.38
N LEU A 147 -0.40 7.64 3.61
CA LEU A 147 -1.26 6.95 2.66
C LEU A 147 -2.22 6.02 3.41
N ASP A 148 -3.47 6.03 2.98
CA ASP A 148 -4.47 5.02 3.28
C ASP A 148 -5.09 4.53 1.97
N THR A 149 -4.92 3.24 1.66
CA THR A 149 -5.46 2.62 0.43
C THR A 149 -6.98 2.48 0.45
N SER A 150 -7.62 2.63 1.63
CA SER A 150 -9.06 2.62 1.79
C SER A 150 -9.71 3.99 1.63
N ALA A 151 -8.92 5.05 1.40
CA ALA A 151 -9.42 6.39 1.19
C ALA A 151 -10.36 6.48 -0.03
N THR A 152 -11.43 7.24 0.11
CA THR A 152 -12.47 7.39 -0.93
C THR A 152 -11.92 7.92 -2.25
N ARG A 153 -10.89 8.76 -2.22
CA ARG A 153 -10.20 9.28 -3.42
C ARG A 153 -9.56 8.18 -4.30
N TYR A 154 -9.32 6.99 -3.76
CA TYR A 154 -8.80 5.82 -4.48
C TYR A 154 -9.90 4.76 -4.74
N GLY A 155 -11.15 5.08 -4.46
CA GLY A 155 -12.27 4.14 -4.58
C GLY A 155 -12.43 3.21 -3.37
N GLY A 156 -11.87 3.59 -2.23
CA GLY A 156 -12.11 2.91 -0.96
C GLY A 156 -13.44 3.30 -0.32
N SER A 157 -13.78 2.64 0.78
CA SER A 157 -15.04 2.85 1.51
C SER A 157 -14.95 3.91 2.61
N GLY A 158 -13.75 4.44 2.91
CA GLY A 158 -13.58 5.28 4.10
C GLY A 158 -14.02 4.58 5.41
N PRO A 159 -14.07 5.25 6.56
CA PRO A 159 -13.62 6.63 6.73
C PRO A 159 -12.12 6.77 6.48
N ASP A 160 -11.70 7.94 6.06
CA ASP A 160 -10.27 8.22 5.90
C ASP A 160 -9.58 8.14 7.25
N THR A 161 -8.42 7.49 7.28
CA THR A 161 -7.55 7.48 8.46
C THR A 161 -7.18 8.92 8.83
N PRO A 162 -7.16 9.30 10.12
CA PRO A 162 -6.74 10.62 10.55
C PRO A 162 -5.37 11.00 9.97
N ALA A 163 -5.18 12.26 9.58
CA ALA A 163 -3.92 12.74 9.01
C ALA A 163 -2.71 12.54 9.96
N THR A 164 -2.99 12.41 11.26
CA THR A 164 -1.96 12.14 12.28
C THR A 164 -2.48 11.16 13.31
N VAL A 165 -1.58 10.32 13.81
CA VAL A 165 -1.81 9.43 14.96
C VAL A 165 -0.74 9.68 16.02
N THR A 166 -1.06 9.37 17.27
CA THR A 166 -0.12 9.54 18.39
C THR A 166 0.30 8.18 18.93
N ALA A 167 1.61 7.93 18.95
CA ALA A 167 2.18 6.78 19.62
C ALA A 167 2.38 7.08 21.11
N GLU A 168 1.83 6.24 21.96
CA GLU A 168 1.99 6.32 23.40
C GLU A 168 3.33 5.71 23.83
N SER A 169 3.91 6.21 24.93
CA SER A 169 5.12 5.64 25.53
C SER A 169 4.80 4.37 26.34
N ARG A 170 4.15 3.41 25.69
CA ARG A 170 3.71 2.18 26.33
C ARG A 170 4.16 0.99 25.47
N PRO A 171 4.98 0.05 25.97
CA PRO A 171 5.39 -1.14 25.23
C PRO A 171 4.18 -1.92 24.72
N LEU A 172 4.25 -2.45 23.51
CA LEU A 172 3.20 -3.28 22.91
C LEU A 172 3.69 -4.72 22.65
N HIS A 173 4.99 -4.90 22.41
CA HIS A 173 5.65 -6.18 22.18
C HIS A 173 6.93 -6.31 23.01
#